data_208d0d1a19f02af69ecde867667255e1
#
_entry.id   208d0d1a19f02af69ecde867667255e1
#
_cell.length_a   1.000
_cell.length_b   1.000
_cell.length_c   1.000
_cell.angle_alpha   90.00
_cell.angle_beta   90.00
_cell.angle_gamma   90.00
#
_symmetry.space_group_name_H-M   'P 1'
#
loop_
_entity.id
_entity.type
_entity.pdbx_description
1 polymer ?
#
loop_
_entity_poly.entity_id
_entity_poly.type
_entity_poly.pdbx_seq_one_letter_code
_entity_poly.pdbx_strand_id
1 'polypeptide(L)'
;MRKPCIWVDFCLTHTATSKFVVELKLTPMPDIDSQKLALFQQVAETLKQQGFIIAKEDPTRPWGGFFVIDEDQAQQFADMYFNGLSIDNLRISGKLSPKVLLVAPHQRLSWQYHHRRAEIWQVVQGPVGVATSDTDEQSEVKSYQVGERIVLKQGERHRLVGLKDWGVLAEIWQHTDASNPSDEDDIVRVQDDFGR
;
A
#
# COMPACT_ATOMS: atom_id res chain seq x y z
N MET A 1 -18.36 -17.19 11.38
CA MET A 1 -17.27 -17.71 12.22
C MET A 1 -16.13 -18.14 11.31
N ARG A 2 -15.02 -17.42 11.29
CA ARG A 2 -13.85 -17.71 10.46
C ARG A 2 -12.93 -18.63 11.23
N LYS A 3 -12.45 -19.74 10.60
CA LYS A 3 -11.50 -20.65 11.21
C LYS A 3 -10.08 -20.08 11.05
N PRO A 4 -9.25 -20.08 12.11
CA PRO A 4 -7.84 -19.62 12.00
C PRO A 4 -7.01 -20.65 11.23
N CYS A 5 -6.06 -20.19 10.41
CA CYS A 5 -5.00 -21.02 9.83
C CYS A 5 -4.04 -21.46 10.93
N ILE A 6 -3.81 -22.77 11.05
CA ILE A 6 -2.98 -23.38 12.10
C ILE A 6 -1.71 -23.92 11.45
N TRP A 7 -0.56 -23.47 11.91
CA TRP A 7 0.74 -24.10 11.64
C TRP A 7 1.01 -25.14 12.74
N VAL A 8 1.47 -26.33 12.36
CA VAL A 8 1.70 -27.46 13.28
C VAL A 8 3.18 -27.83 13.24
N ASP A 9 3.90 -27.53 14.34
CA ASP A 9 5.24 -28.06 14.56
C ASP A 9 5.16 -29.36 15.37
N PHE A 10 5.79 -30.44 14.86
CA PHE A 10 5.85 -31.74 15.51
C PHE A 10 7.10 -31.83 16.39
N CYS A 11 6.93 -31.85 17.70
CA CYS A 11 8.00 -32.21 18.64
C CYS A 11 7.70 -33.59 19.26
N LEU A 12 8.53 -34.58 18.96
CA LEU A 12 8.43 -35.94 19.51
C LEU A 12 9.25 -36.05 20.82
N THR A 13 8.58 -36.20 21.96
CA THR A 13 9.23 -36.56 23.22
C THR A 13 8.91 -38.01 23.55
N HIS A 14 9.96 -38.83 23.85
CA HIS A 14 9.82 -40.21 24.26
C HIS A 14 9.75 -40.28 25.78
N THR A 15 8.63 -40.75 26.34
CA THR A 15 8.53 -41.22 27.70
C THR A 15 8.18 -42.73 27.72
N ALA A 16 8.78 -43.48 28.67
CA ALA A 16 8.90 -44.94 28.68
C ALA A 16 7.61 -45.71 29.02
N THR A 17 6.43 -45.20 28.72
CA THR A 17 5.15 -45.93 28.77
C THR A 17 4.25 -45.38 27.66
N SER A 18 4.20 -46.12 26.60
CA SER A 18 3.30 -46.25 25.47
C SER A 18 2.01 -45.38 25.48
N LYS A 19 2.10 -44.06 25.51
CA LYS A 19 1.07 -43.17 25.00
C LYS A 19 1.76 -41.96 24.36
N PHE A 20 1.74 -41.89 23.05
CA PHE A 20 2.15 -40.67 22.31
C PHE A 20 1.13 -39.57 22.63
N VAL A 21 1.51 -38.61 23.44
CA VAL A 21 0.75 -37.36 23.60
C VAL A 21 1.38 -36.34 22.64
N VAL A 22 0.69 -36.05 21.55
CA VAL A 22 1.06 -34.95 20.65
C VAL A 22 0.50 -33.66 21.25
N GLU A 23 1.35 -32.87 21.85
CA GLU A 23 0.99 -31.54 22.35
C GLU A 23 1.10 -30.53 21.20
N LEU A 24 -0.03 -30.08 20.69
CA LEU A 24 -0.10 -29.01 19.69
C LEU A 24 0.17 -27.67 20.35
N LYS A 25 1.39 -27.15 20.24
CA LYS A 25 1.71 -25.76 20.61
C LYS A 25 1.21 -24.84 19.50
N LEU A 26 0.05 -24.25 19.72
CA LEU A 26 -0.46 -23.17 18.87
C LEU A 26 0.31 -21.90 19.24
N THR A 27 1.19 -21.42 18.36
CA THR A 27 1.71 -20.06 18.44
C THR A 27 0.59 -19.12 18.00
N PRO A 28 0.15 -18.18 18.86
CA PRO A 28 -0.84 -17.21 18.45
C PRO A 28 -0.30 -16.41 17.25
N MET A 29 -1.13 -16.24 16.22
CA MET A 29 -0.80 -15.33 15.13
C MET A 29 -0.56 -13.94 15.73
N PRO A 30 0.50 -13.22 15.31
CA PRO A 30 0.72 -11.86 15.75
C PRO A 30 -0.52 -11.02 15.46
N ASP A 31 -0.88 -10.13 16.39
CA ASP A 31 -1.99 -9.20 16.18
C ASP A 31 -1.69 -8.26 15.00
N ILE A 32 -2.73 -7.59 14.50
CA ILE A 32 -2.61 -6.74 13.31
C ILE A 32 -1.63 -5.58 13.50
N ASP A 33 -1.50 -5.06 14.72
CA ASP A 33 -0.61 -3.96 15.04
C ASP A 33 0.86 -4.42 15.03
N SER A 34 1.15 -5.60 15.58
CA SER A 34 2.47 -6.24 15.50
C SER A 34 2.86 -6.54 14.05
N GLN A 35 1.94 -7.03 13.23
CA GLN A 35 2.16 -7.26 11.80
C GLN A 35 2.44 -5.94 11.07
N LYS A 36 1.67 -4.89 11.36
CA LYS A 36 1.86 -3.55 10.82
C LYS A 36 3.26 -3.02 11.11
N LEU A 37 3.67 -3.05 12.38
CA LEU A 37 4.99 -2.58 12.79
C LEU A 37 6.11 -3.32 12.08
N ALA A 38 6.05 -4.65 12.02
CA ALA A 38 7.05 -5.48 11.37
C ALA A 38 7.12 -5.18 9.86
N LEU A 39 5.98 -5.03 9.17
CA LEU A 39 5.95 -4.71 7.75
C LEU A 39 6.50 -3.30 7.47
N PHE A 40 6.15 -2.30 8.29
CA PHE A 40 6.70 -0.96 8.15
C PHE A 40 8.21 -0.95 8.31
N GLN A 41 8.76 -1.63 9.29
CA GLN A 41 10.21 -1.78 9.49
C GLN A 41 10.86 -2.46 8.28
N GLN A 42 10.30 -3.56 7.80
CA GLN A 42 10.80 -4.29 6.63
C GLN A 42 10.82 -3.42 5.37
N VAL A 43 9.72 -2.68 5.10
CA VAL A 43 9.65 -1.78 3.93
C VAL A 43 10.64 -0.63 4.06
N ALA A 44 10.76 -0.01 5.24
CA ALA A 44 11.73 1.06 5.48
C ALA A 44 13.17 0.59 5.27
N GLU A 45 13.54 -0.60 5.77
CA GLU A 45 14.85 -1.20 5.56
C GLU A 45 15.10 -1.51 4.09
N THR A 46 14.10 -2.06 3.39
CA THR A 46 14.20 -2.36 1.95
C THR A 46 14.44 -1.08 1.15
N LEU A 47 13.69 -0.01 1.41
CA LEU A 47 13.85 1.28 0.74
C LEU A 47 15.26 1.86 0.97
N LYS A 48 15.77 1.80 2.20
CA LYS A 48 17.14 2.23 2.53
C LYS A 48 18.21 1.38 1.83
N GLN A 49 18.04 0.06 1.77
CA GLN A 49 18.96 -0.85 1.06
C GLN A 49 18.95 -0.60 -0.44
N GLN A 50 17.84 -0.16 -1.01
CA GLN A 50 17.72 0.26 -2.40
C GLN A 50 18.30 1.67 -2.66
N GLY A 51 18.79 2.35 -1.62
CA GLY A 51 19.41 3.66 -1.70
C GLY A 51 18.43 4.83 -1.65
N PHE A 52 17.16 4.60 -1.26
CA PHE A 52 16.19 5.67 -1.14
C PHE A 52 16.31 6.42 0.19
N ILE A 53 16.13 7.73 0.11
CA ILE A 53 15.94 8.62 1.26
C ILE A 53 14.45 8.72 1.54
N ILE A 54 14.03 8.31 2.74
CA ILE A 54 12.67 8.47 3.22
C ILE A 54 12.55 9.89 3.77
N ALA A 55 11.87 10.76 3.03
CA ALA A 55 11.65 12.16 3.43
C ALA A 55 10.57 12.29 4.52
N LYS A 56 9.57 11.38 4.51
CA LYS A 56 8.50 11.34 5.51
C LYS A 56 7.93 9.94 5.60
N GLU A 57 7.47 9.54 6.78
CA GLU A 57 6.66 8.33 6.98
C GLU A 57 5.44 8.63 7.86
N ASP A 58 4.36 7.88 7.63
CA ASP A 58 3.17 7.96 8.46
C ASP A 58 2.57 6.55 8.66
N PRO A 59 2.98 5.84 9.72
CA PRO A 59 2.45 4.54 10.09
C PRO A 59 1.13 4.64 10.85
N THR A 60 0.63 5.84 11.15
CA THR A 60 -0.53 6.03 12.06
C THR A 60 -1.88 5.97 11.34
N ARG A 61 -1.87 5.89 10.01
CA ARG A 61 -3.11 5.82 9.23
C ARG A 61 -3.91 4.57 9.60
N PRO A 62 -5.22 4.69 9.83
CA PRO A 62 -6.06 3.56 10.24
C PRO A 62 -6.16 2.47 9.15
N TRP A 63 -6.00 2.83 7.88
CA TRP A 63 -6.00 1.91 6.76
C TRP A 63 -4.64 1.25 6.46
N GLY A 64 -3.55 1.67 7.13
CA GLY A 64 -2.17 1.22 6.88
C GLY A 64 -1.18 2.34 7.09
N GLY A 65 -0.70 2.94 6.02
CA GLY A 65 0.20 4.09 6.06
C GLY A 65 1.03 4.26 4.81
N PHE A 66 2.05 5.14 4.87
CA PHE A 66 2.86 5.45 3.70
C PHE A 66 4.27 5.92 4.05
N PHE A 67 5.14 5.85 3.04
CA PHE A 67 6.46 6.50 2.99
C PHE A 67 6.47 7.49 1.83
N VAL A 68 7.05 8.67 2.05
CA VAL A 68 7.38 9.65 1.00
C VAL A 68 8.86 9.52 0.71
N ILE A 69 9.19 9.34 -0.56
CA ILE A 69 10.59 9.27 -1.03
C ILE A 69 11.03 10.69 -1.41
N ASP A 70 12.33 10.95 -1.25
CA ASP A 70 12.92 12.23 -1.64
C ASP A 70 12.67 12.51 -3.12
N GLU A 71 12.22 13.73 -3.43
CA GLU A 71 11.83 14.15 -4.77
C GLU A 71 12.99 14.07 -5.78
N ASP A 72 14.23 14.30 -5.34
CA ASP A 72 15.41 14.21 -6.21
C ASP A 72 15.67 12.77 -6.69
N GLN A 73 15.06 11.78 -6.03
CA GLN A 73 15.16 10.37 -6.40
C GLN A 73 13.95 9.87 -7.23
N ALA A 74 13.09 10.77 -7.72
CA ALA A 74 11.89 10.38 -8.46
C ALA A 74 12.18 9.55 -9.71
N GLN A 75 13.29 9.82 -10.46
CA GLN A 75 13.68 8.99 -11.61
C GLN A 75 14.17 7.62 -11.16
N GLN A 76 15.03 7.53 -10.12
CA GLN A 76 15.45 6.25 -9.54
C GLN A 76 14.26 5.42 -9.09
N PHE A 77 13.26 6.05 -8.47
CA PHE A 77 12.03 5.40 -8.04
C PHE A 77 11.22 4.88 -9.22
N ALA A 78 11.09 5.68 -10.29
CA ALA A 78 10.41 5.26 -11.52
C ALA A 78 11.14 4.12 -12.22
N ASP A 79 12.48 4.15 -12.28
CA ASP A 79 13.28 3.09 -12.88
C ASP A 79 13.10 1.76 -12.14
N MET A 80 13.01 1.81 -10.81
CA MET A 80 12.88 0.62 -9.97
C MET A 80 11.47 0.03 -9.98
N TYR A 81 10.45 0.85 -9.84
CA TYR A 81 9.09 0.36 -9.62
C TYR A 81 8.18 0.44 -10.86
N PHE A 82 8.53 1.26 -11.86
CA PHE A 82 7.67 1.50 -13.03
C PHE A 82 8.31 1.07 -14.35
N ASN A 83 9.25 0.11 -14.32
CA ASN A 83 9.94 -0.42 -15.51
C ASN A 83 10.58 0.68 -16.37
N GLY A 84 11.31 1.59 -15.74
CA GLY A 84 12.02 2.66 -16.43
C GLY A 84 11.11 3.69 -17.09
N LEU A 85 9.92 3.94 -16.52
CA LEU A 85 9.03 4.99 -17.01
C LEU A 85 9.77 6.33 -17.02
N SER A 86 9.91 6.97 -18.21
CA SER A 86 10.47 8.31 -18.30
C SER A 86 9.54 9.30 -17.63
N ILE A 87 10.05 9.99 -16.61
CA ILE A 87 9.29 10.97 -15.85
C ILE A 87 9.33 12.38 -16.44
N ASP A 88 10.17 12.63 -17.46
CA ASP A 88 10.35 13.96 -18.03
C ASP A 88 9.04 14.55 -18.59
N ASN A 89 8.21 13.70 -19.22
CA ASN A 89 6.91 14.09 -19.73
C ASN A 89 5.78 14.11 -18.67
N LEU A 90 6.04 13.56 -17.49
CA LEU A 90 5.08 13.52 -16.38
C LEU A 90 5.30 14.66 -15.39
N ARG A 91 6.53 15.20 -15.37
CA ARG A 91 6.97 16.21 -14.43
C ARG A 91 6.51 17.60 -14.84
N ILE A 92 5.43 18.06 -14.24
CA ILE A 92 5.01 19.46 -14.28
C ILE A 92 5.52 20.14 -13.00
N SER A 93 6.07 21.33 -13.08
CA SER A 93 6.69 22.05 -11.95
C SER A 93 7.83 21.30 -11.23
N GLY A 94 8.44 20.33 -11.86
CA GLY A 94 9.57 19.57 -11.31
C GLY A 94 9.24 18.59 -10.17
N LYS A 95 7.95 18.33 -9.89
CA LYS A 95 7.50 17.53 -8.74
C LYS A 95 6.69 16.30 -9.18
N LEU A 96 6.93 15.13 -8.55
CA LEU A 96 6.21 13.88 -8.77
C LEU A 96 5.72 13.21 -7.49
N SER A 97 6.19 13.66 -6.34
CA SER A 97 5.78 13.15 -5.01
C SER A 97 5.79 11.61 -4.90
N PRO A 98 6.93 10.94 -5.15
CA PRO A 98 7.00 9.49 -5.13
C PRO A 98 6.71 8.94 -3.72
N LYS A 99 5.86 7.91 -3.63
CA LYS A 99 5.42 7.32 -2.37
C LYS A 99 5.37 5.80 -2.44
N VAL A 100 5.45 5.18 -1.27
CA VAL A 100 5.07 3.77 -1.07
C VAL A 100 3.90 3.73 -0.11
N LEU A 101 2.77 3.20 -0.57
CA LEU A 101 1.55 3.02 0.21
C LEU A 101 1.47 1.59 0.73
N LEU A 102 1.05 1.42 1.99
CA LEU A 102 0.77 0.13 2.60
C LEU A 102 -0.70 0.11 3.01
N VAL A 103 -1.46 -0.87 2.52
CA VAL A 103 -2.86 -1.06 2.90
C VAL A 103 -3.02 -2.36 3.67
N ALA A 104 -3.63 -2.28 4.86
CA ALA A 104 -3.85 -3.42 5.73
C ALA A 104 -4.97 -4.34 5.21
N PRO A 105 -4.95 -5.64 5.58
CA PRO A 105 -6.01 -6.57 5.23
C PRO A 105 -7.40 -6.04 5.60
N HIS A 106 -8.32 -6.07 4.63
CA HIS A 106 -9.71 -5.62 4.78
C HIS A 106 -9.90 -4.14 5.14
N GLN A 107 -8.83 -3.35 5.09
CA GLN A 107 -8.91 -1.88 5.22
C GLN A 107 -9.01 -1.22 3.85
N ARG A 108 -9.44 0.04 3.84
CA ARG A 108 -9.56 0.79 2.59
C ARG A 108 -9.31 2.27 2.83
N LEU A 109 -8.78 2.94 1.81
CA LEU A 109 -8.66 4.39 1.78
C LEU A 109 -10.05 5.02 1.57
N SER A 110 -10.15 6.35 1.72
CA SER A 110 -11.35 7.08 1.34
C SER A 110 -11.72 6.85 -0.13
N TRP A 111 -13.00 6.93 -0.46
CA TRP A 111 -13.49 7.13 -1.81
C TRP A 111 -13.27 8.59 -2.14
N GLN A 112 -12.34 8.88 -3.04
CA GLN A 112 -11.75 10.21 -3.19
C GLN A 112 -11.38 10.52 -4.63
N TYR A 113 -11.15 11.81 -4.91
CA TYR A 113 -10.55 12.29 -6.15
C TYR A 113 -9.69 13.54 -5.89
N HIS A 114 -8.98 14.00 -6.93
CA HIS A 114 -8.07 15.14 -6.86
C HIS A 114 -8.33 16.11 -8.00
N HIS A 115 -8.24 17.41 -7.71
CA HIS A 115 -8.43 18.44 -8.72
C HIS A 115 -7.17 18.78 -9.52
N ARG A 116 -5.98 18.57 -8.92
CA ARG A 116 -4.72 19.09 -9.45
C ARG A 116 -3.68 18.01 -9.72
N ARG A 117 -4.10 16.71 -9.72
CA ARG A 117 -3.22 15.59 -10.08
C ARG A 117 -3.97 14.41 -10.68
N ALA A 118 -3.26 13.67 -11.47
CA ALA A 118 -3.48 12.26 -11.79
C ALA A 118 -2.51 11.41 -10.95
N GLU A 119 -2.72 10.11 -10.87
CA GLU A 119 -1.85 9.20 -10.11
C GLU A 119 -1.50 7.97 -10.94
N ILE A 120 -0.28 7.46 -10.76
CA ILE A 120 0.15 6.20 -11.35
C ILE A 120 0.56 5.30 -10.18
N TRP A 121 -0.09 4.15 -10.08
CA TRP A 121 0.18 3.14 -9.07
C TRP A 121 0.78 1.89 -9.69
N GLN A 122 1.73 1.27 -9.01
CA GLN A 122 2.30 -0.03 -9.37
C GLN A 122 2.19 -0.96 -8.16
N VAL A 123 1.58 -2.14 -8.34
CA VAL A 123 1.47 -3.13 -7.26
C VAL A 123 2.83 -3.78 -7.04
N VAL A 124 3.39 -3.59 -5.85
CA VAL A 124 4.70 -4.14 -5.43
C VAL A 124 4.51 -5.41 -4.61
N GLN A 125 3.50 -5.44 -3.75
CA GLN A 125 3.09 -6.62 -2.97
C GLN A 125 1.56 -6.66 -2.93
N GLY A 126 0.97 -7.85 -3.10
CA GLY A 126 -0.47 -7.95 -3.18
C GLY A 126 -0.97 -9.38 -3.23
N PRO A 127 -2.18 -9.57 -3.78
CA PRO A 127 -2.97 -8.64 -4.57
C PRO A 127 -3.63 -7.51 -3.77
N VAL A 128 -4.01 -6.43 -4.47
CA VAL A 128 -4.80 -5.31 -3.91
C VAL A 128 -6.10 -5.13 -4.67
N GLY A 129 -7.08 -4.52 -4.04
CA GLY A 129 -8.32 -4.10 -4.68
C GLY A 129 -8.29 -2.62 -5.05
N VAL A 130 -8.84 -2.25 -6.20
CA VAL A 130 -9.06 -0.85 -6.58
C VAL A 130 -10.45 -0.68 -7.18
N ALA A 131 -11.17 0.33 -6.71
CA ALA A 131 -12.40 0.81 -7.33
C ALA A 131 -12.11 2.15 -8.00
N THR A 132 -12.67 2.39 -9.20
CA THR A 132 -12.58 3.67 -9.93
C THR A 132 -13.92 4.03 -10.54
N SER A 133 -14.24 5.33 -10.63
CA SER A 133 -15.47 5.82 -11.28
C SER A 133 -15.31 7.27 -11.75
N ASP A 134 -16.00 7.63 -12.80
CA ASP A 134 -16.13 9.02 -13.24
C ASP A 134 -17.20 9.80 -12.44
N THR A 135 -17.95 9.11 -11.58
CA THR A 135 -19.01 9.69 -10.74
C THR A 135 -18.76 9.42 -9.26
N ASP A 136 -19.54 10.02 -8.37
CA ASP A 136 -19.44 9.80 -6.94
C ASP A 136 -19.92 8.40 -6.49
N GLU A 137 -20.59 7.66 -7.38
CA GLU A 137 -21.00 6.28 -7.14
C GLU A 137 -19.78 5.35 -7.31
N GLN A 138 -19.49 4.58 -6.27
CA GLN A 138 -18.38 3.64 -6.29
C GLN A 138 -18.70 2.41 -7.14
N SER A 139 -17.82 2.09 -8.08
CA SER A 139 -17.88 0.85 -8.87
C SER A 139 -17.48 -0.39 -8.05
N GLU A 140 -17.59 -1.55 -8.66
CA GLU A 140 -17.04 -2.80 -8.11
C GLU A 140 -15.52 -2.72 -7.93
N VAL A 141 -15.04 -3.33 -6.85
CA VAL A 141 -13.60 -3.45 -6.57
C VAL A 141 -12.99 -4.50 -7.50
N LYS A 142 -12.03 -4.09 -8.32
CA LYS A 142 -11.22 -4.98 -9.17
C LYS A 142 -9.95 -5.38 -8.43
N SER A 143 -9.53 -6.63 -8.57
CA SER A 143 -8.27 -7.14 -8.02
C SER A 143 -7.13 -6.92 -9.00
N TYR A 144 -6.01 -6.42 -8.49
CA TYR A 144 -4.76 -6.21 -9.24
C TYR A 144 -3.64 -7.01 -8.61
N GLN A 145 -2.88 -7.71 -9.46
CA GLN A 145 -1.77 -8.57 -9.06
C GLN A 145 -0.45 -7.79 -8.98
N VAL A 146 0.55 -8.37 -8.32
CA VAL A 146 1.91 -7.83 -8.31
C VAL A 146 2.41 -7.63 -9.74
N GLY A 147 3.00 -6.46 -10.00
CA GLY A 147 3.47 -6.05 -11.32
C GLY A 147 2.43 -5.35 -12.19
N GLU A 148 1.14 -5.31 -11.80
CA GLU A 148 0.13 -4.56 -12.53
C GLU A 148 0.17 -3.07 -12.19
N ARG A 149 -0.07 -2.27 -13.23
CA ARG A 149 -0.10 -0.80 -13.16
C ARG A 149 -1.52 -0.27 -13.25
N ILE A 150 -1.84 0.70 -12.42
CA ILE A 150 -3.11 1.41 -12.40
C ILE A 150 -2.83 2.89 -12.72
N VAL A 151 -3.53 3.43 -13.70
CA VAL A 151 -3.46 4.85 -14.06
C VAL A 151 -4.78 5.50 -13.71
N LEU A 152 -4.73 6.47 -12.80
CA LEU A 152 -5.88 7.20 -12.28
C LEU A 152 -5.85 8.61 -12.85
N LYS A 153 -6.93 9.03 -13.50
CA LYS A 153 -7.01 10.34 -14.14
C LYS A 153 -7.30 11.43 -13.11
N GLN A 154 -6.94 12.66 -13.43
CA GLN A 154 -7.40 13.83 -12.69
C GLN A 154 -8.93 13.82 -12.61
N GLY A 155 -9.47 14.01 -11.40
CA GLY A 155 -10.91 14.01 -11.15
C GLY A 155 -11.57 12.62 -11.10
N GLU A 156 -10.88 11.56 -11.49
CA GLU A 156 -11.39 10.19 -11.36
C GLU A 156 -11.46 9.77 -9.89
N ARG A 157 -12.65 9.33 -9.47
CA ARG A 157 -12.84 8.79 -8.12
C ARG A 157 -12.16 7.44 -8.03
N HIS A 158 -11.45 7.25 -6.94
CA HIS A 158 -10.71 6.00 -6.73
C HIS A 158 -10.61 5.65 -5.24
N ARG A 159 -10.39 4.36 -4.99
CA ARG A 159 -10.20 3.82 -3.64
C ARG A 159 -9.28 2.60 -3.71
N LEU A 160 -8.21 2.63 -2.92
CA LEU A 160 -7.39 1.46 -2.67
C LEU A 160 -8.02 0.61 -1.55
N VAL A 161 -8.02 -0.71 -1.75
CA VAL A 161 -8.62 -1.68 -0.82
C VAL A 161 -7.63 -2.80 -0.54
N GLY A 162 -7.35 -3.04 0.74
CA GLY A 162 -6.63 -4.22 1.20
C GLY A 162 -7.50 -5.46 1.10
N LEU A 163 -7.03 -6.49 0.43
CA LEU A 163 -7.76 -7.76 0.28
C LEU A 163 -7.50 -8.67 1.49
N LYS A 164 -7.05 -9.90 1.27
CA LYS A 164 -6.83 -10.86 2.36
C LYS A 164 -5.55 -10.57 3.14
N ASP A 165 -4.53 -10.11 2.45
CA ASP A 165 -3.19 -9.87 2.97
C ASP A 165 -2.82 -8.38 2.82
N TRP A 166 -1.70 -7.95 3.40
CA TRP A 166 -1.16 -6.62 3.23
C TRP A 166 -0.81 -6.34 1.76
N GLY A 167 -1.23 -5.17 1.28
CA GLY A 167 -0.86 -4.66 -0.03
C GLY A 167 0.18 -3.55 0.07
N VAL A 168 1.14 -3.53 -0.88
CA VAL A 168 2.13 -2.46 -1.02
C VAL A 168 2.12 -1.96 -2.46
N LEU A 169 2.02 -0.64 -2.64
CA LEU A 169 2.06 0.01 -3.93
C LEU A 169 3.15 1.07 -3.96
N ALA A 170 3.79 1.20 -5.12
CA ALA A 170 4.52 2.42 -5.47
C ALA A 170 3.55 3.40 -6.14
N GLU A 171 3.66 4.67 -5.81
CA GLU A 171 2.80 5.76 -6.28
C GLU A 171 3.64 6.91 -6.81
N ILE A 172 3.22 7.47 -7.94
CA ILE A 172 3.71 8.76 -8.48
C ILE A 172 2.50 9.65 -8.73
N TRP A 173 2.58 10.90 -8.30
CA TRP A 173 1.63 11.95 -8.63
C TRP A 173 2.05 12.67 -9.91
N GLN A 174 1.15 12.73 -10.86
CA GLN A 174 1.30 13.55 -12.04
C GLN A 174 0.52 14.85 -11.82
N HIS A 175 1.24 15.92 -11.45
CA HIS A 175 0.62 17.24 -11.24
C HIS A 175 0.11 17.80 -12.58
N THR A 176 -1.05 18.47 -12.54
CA THR A 176 -1.72 19.01 -13.75
C THR A 176 -1.69 20.53 -13.82
N ASP A 177 -1.29 21.21 -12.74
CA ASP A 177 -1.16 22.67 -12.66
C ASP A 177 0.23 23.03 -12.15
N ALA A 178 1.08 23.60 -13.02
CA ALA A 178 2.43 24.01 -12.67
C ALA A 178 2.47 25.24 -11.73
N SER A 179 1.44 26.07 -11.77
CA SER A 179 1.35 27.29 -10.94
C SER A 179 0.85 26.96 -9.52
N ASN A 180 0.13 25.84 -9.36
CA ASN A 180 -0.42 25.38 -8.09
C ASN A 180 -0.34 23.84 -8.02
N PRO A 181 0.85 23.27 -7.82
CA PRO A 181 1.02 21.82 -7.74
C PRO A 181 0.15 21.21 -6.64
N SER A 182 -0.33 19.99 -6.87
CA SER A 182 -1.12 19.25 -5.88
C SER A 182 -0.32 18.96 -4.59
N ASP A 183 -1.02 18.90 -3.49
CA ASP A 183 -0.54 18.59 -2.14
C ASP A 183 -1.51 17.63 -1.42
N GLU A 184 -1.30 17.41 -0.12
CA GLU A 184 -2.18 16.54 0.69
C GLU A 184 -3.58 17.15 0.92
N ASP A 185 -3.74 18.48 0.75
CA ASP A 185 -5.03 19.14 0.91
C ASP A 185 -5.90 19.05 -0.37
N ASP A 186 -5.31 18.63 -1.49
CA ASP A 186 -6.02 18.38 -2.76
C ASP A 186 -6.76 17.03 -2.77
N ILE A 187 -7.28 16.60 -1.62
CA ILE A 187 -8.07 15.37 -1.49
C ILE A 187 -9.53 15.72 -1.23
N VAL A 188 -10.39 15.44 -2.22
CA VAL A 188 -11.83 15.48 -2.01
C VAL A 188 -12.33 14.09 -1.63
N ARG A 189 -12.78 13.94 -0.37
CA ARG A 189 -13.31 12.67 0.15
C ARG A 189 -14.82 12.62 -0.03
N VAL A 190 -15.28 11.75 -0.91
CA VAL A 190 -16.70 11.50 -1.13
C VAL A 190 -17.25 10.60 -0.03
N GLN A 191 -16.48 9.59 0.38
CA GLN A 191 -16.79 8.71 1.52
C GLN A 191 -15.50 8.40 2.28
N ASP A 192 -15.58 8.44 3.59
CA ASP A 192 -14.45 8.08 4.47
C ASP A 192 -14.96 7.31 5.69
N ASP A 193 -14.38 6.14 5.94
CA ASP A 193 -14.78 5.28 7.07
C ASP A 193 -14.22 5.79 8.41
N PHE A 194 -13.35 6.78 8.38
CA PHE A 194 -12.58 7.25 9.54
C PHE A 194 -12.93 8.67 9.98
N GLY A 195 -13.87 9.35 9.32
CA GLY A 195 -14.38 10.67 9.71
C GLY A 195 -13.37 11.82 9.53
N ARG A 196 -12.54 11.75 8.47
CA ARG A 196 -11.50 12.77 8.15
C ARG A 196 -12.02 13.80 7.16
#